data_bc32105c08bdd5d5358f89c9ca6ecbdf
#
_entry.id   bc32105c08bdd5d5358f89c9ca6ecbdf
#
_cell.length_a   1.000
_cell.length_b   1.000
_cell.length_c   1.000
_cell.angle_alpha   90.00
_cell.angle_beta   90.00
_cell.angle_gamma   90.00
#
_symmetry.space_group_name_H-M   'P 1'
#
loop_
_entity.id
_entity.type
_entity.pdbx_description
1 polymer ?
#
loop_
_entity_poly.entity_id
_entity_poly.type
_entity_poly.pdbx_seq_one_letter_code
_entity_poly.pdbx_strand_id
1 'polypeptide(L)'
;MGLLGVGSRAVCRLDEAKGTHSERFLIMTTAVYFHPVCQLHEMGGHHPESPARMITMLKAFKESGLDRVLQYRLSPEATEQDIRRVHTQDMINKAKNNIPALGDYYPLDETPLNHYSWRAALRTTGAAVAATDAVLAGEISNAFCIQRPIGHHSTIGEAMGFCVFNSLAVAAMRAVKVHKLNRVAIVDIDVHHGNGTEDVFAYEPSVMMVSYYQQYLYPFCGNEKERAHMVNVPVPPGTGGDVIRQVVTEKWLPALHRHKPEMIFISSGFDAHRDDPLGDMNLVEDDYAWITRQVMAIADEYAKGRIVSLSEGGYNLDALAGSVVAHVKALAKVE
;
A
#
# COMPACT_ATOMS: atom_id res chain seq x y z
N MET A 1 -24.57 -69.11 54.15
CA MET A 1 -23.15 -69.18 54.51
C MET A 1 -22.39 -68.41 53.46
N GLY A 2 -22.02 -67.28 53.69
CA GLY A 2 -20.90 -66.61 54.37
C GLY A 2 -20.11 -65.97 53.24
N LEU A 3 -19.72 -64.86 53.29
CA LEU A 3 -19.01 -63.77 53.96
C LEU A 3 -18.51 -62.78 52.92
N LEU A 4 -18.91 -61.56 53.01
CA LEU A 4 -18.15 -60.34 53.25
C LEU A 4 -16.77 -60.19 52.56
N GLY A 5 -16.63 -59.21 51.69
CA GLY A 5 -15.37 -58.63 51.19
C GLY A 5 -15.51 -57.16 50.86
N VAL A 6 -14.94 -56.35 51.76
CA VAL A 6 -14.93 -54.90 51.74
C VAL A 6 -13.98 -54.41 50.61
N GLY A 7 -14.48 -53.60 49.66
CA GLY A 7 -13.70 -52.99 48.60
C GLY A 7 -13.37 -51.52 48.91
N SER A 8 -12.12 -51.21 48.93
CA SER A 8 -11.56 -49.87 49.10
C SER A 8 -11.88 -48.96 47.89
N ARG A 9 -12.35 -47.76 48.19
CA ARG A 9 -12.50 -46.67 47.23
C ARG A 9 -11.11 -46.17 46.79
N ALA A 10 -10.78 -46.38 45.51
CA ALA A 10 -9.69 -45.65 44.86
C ALA A 10 -10.14 -44.27 44.51
N VAL A 11 -9.54 -43.26 45.14
CA VAL A 11 -9.66 -41.85 44.76
C VAL A 11 -8.83 -41.61 43.56
N CYS A 12 -9.48 -41.40 42.40
CA CYS A 12 -8.81 -41.00 41.15
C CYS A 12 -8.46 -39.52 41.29
N ARG A 13 -7.18 -39.18 41.47
CA ARG A 13 -6.65 -37.84 41.30
C ARG A 13 -6.72 -37.49 39.82
N LEU A 14 -7.46 -36.41 39.50
CA LEU A 14 -7.39 -35.73 38.23
C LEU A 14 -6.05 -34.97 38.19
N ASP A 15 -5.10 -35.54 37.45
CA ASP A 15 -3.91 -34.78 37.04
C ASP A 15 -4.37 -33.66 36.09
N GLU A 16 -4.16 -32.41 36.47
CA GLU A 16 -4.30 -31.24 35.63
C GLU A 16 -3.27 -31.35 34.48
N ALA A 17 -3.77 -31.70 33.31
CA ALA A 17 -2.99 -31.61 32.08
C ALA A 17 -2.68 -30.14 31.84
N LYS A 18 -1.41 -29.75 32.04
CA LYS A 18 -0.85 -28.48 31.65
C LYS A 18 -1.10 -28.29 30.13
N GLY A 19 -1.88 -27.29 29.81
CA GLY A 19 -2.18 -26.93 28.43
C GLY A 19 -0.89 -26.66 27.68
N THR A 20 -0.63 -27.48 26.68
CA THR A 20 0.36 -27.21 25.65
C THR A 20 -0.10 -25.97 24.90
N HIS A 21 0.65 -24.86 25.02
CA HIS A 21 0.55 -23.75 24.08
C HIS A 21 0.87 -24.33 22.69
N SER A 22 -0.17 -24.58 21.92
CA SER A 22 -0.08 -24.76 20.49
C SER A 22 0.50 -23.46 19.93
N GLU A 23 1.78 -23.43 19.64
CA GLU A 23 2.35 -22.41 18.74
C GLU A 23 1.59 -22.55 17.41
N ARG A 24 0.60 -21.69 17.22
CA ARG A 24 0.03 -21.47 15.90
C ARG A 24 1.16 -20.88 15.08
N PHE A 25 1.81 -21.71 14.28
CA PHE A 25 2.59 -21.21 13.15
C PHE A 25 1.65 -20.34 12.32
N LEU A 26 1.77 -19.04 12.44
CA LEU A 26 1.09 -18.09 11.59
C LEU A 26 1.64 -18.32 10.18
N ILE A 27 0.87 -19.05 9.37
CA ILE A 27 1.18 -19.17 7.95
C ILE A 27 1.13 -17.74 7.41
N MET A 28 2.27 -17.26 6.91
CA MET A 28 2.34 -15.95 6.28
C MET A 28 1.34 -15.90 5.12
N THR A 29 0.36 -15.01 5.21
CA THR A 29 -0.65 -14.85 4.18
C THR A 29 -0.55 -13.45 3.61
N THR A 30 -0.14 -13.35 2.34
CA THR A 30 -0.19 -12.12 1.56
C THR A 30 -1.51 -12.06 0.80
N ALA A 31 -2.32 -11.04 1.07
CA ALA A 31 -3.57 -10.83 0.33
C ALA A 31 -3.38 -9.84 -0.83
N VAL A 32 -4.09 -10.08 -1.94
CA VAL A 32 -4.19 -9.13 -3.06
C VAL A 32 -5.62 -8.62 -3.13
N TYR A 33 -5.77 -7.31 -2.92
CA TYR A 33 -7.07 -6.63 -3.06
C TYR A 33 -7.19 -6.00 -4.44
N PHE A 34 -8.32 -6.22 -5.09
CA PHE A 34 -8.65 -5.62 -6.39
C PHE A 34 -10.16 -5.62 -6.61
N HIS A 35 -10.63 -4.88 -7.61
CA HIS A 35 -12.02 -4.97 -8.06
C HIS A 35 -12.14 -4.74 -9.57
N PRO A 36 -12.93 -5.54 -10.32
CA PRO A 36 -13.05 -5.41 -11.77
C PRO A 36 -13.51 -4.02 -12.25
N VAL A 37 -14.31 -3.29 -11.48
CA VAL A 37 -14.76 -1.93 -11.85
C VAL A 37 -13.57 -0.97 -12.01
N CYS A 38 -12.43 -1.22 -11.36
CA CYS A 38 -11.23 -0.41 -11.49
C CYS A 38 -10.61 -0.49 -12.90
N GLN A 39 -10.91 -1.54 -13.66
CA GLN A 39 -10.53 -1.63 -15.09
C GLN A 39 -11.39 -0.73 -15.99
N LEU A 40 -12.54 -0.29 -15.52
CA LEU A 40 -13.45 0.56 -16.29
C LEU A 40 -13.18 2.05 -16.10
N HIS A 41 -12.31 2.42 -15.15
CA HIS A 41 -11.82 3.79 -15.03
C HIS A 41 -10.84 4.08 -16.16
N GLU A 42 -11.10 5.13 -16.93
CA GLU A 42 -10.29 5.57 -18.07
C GLU A 42 -10.17 7.08 -18.09
N MET A 43 -9.03 7.57 -18.53
CA MET A 43 -8.71 9.00 -18.64
C MET A 43 -8.47 9.44 -20.08
N GLY A 44 -8.90 8.62 -21.04
CA GLY A 44 -8.77 8.86 -22.50
C GLY A 44 -7.97 7.76 -23.19
N GLY A 45 -8.17 7.62 -24.51
CA GLY A 45 -7.75 6.44 -25.30
C GLY A 45 -6.25 6.16 -25.43
N HIS A 46 -5.37 7.08 -25.04
CA HIS A 46 -3.91 6.91 -25.06
C HIS A 46 -3.26 7.33 -23.75
N HIS A 47 -4.04 7.40 -22.68
CA HIS A 47 -3.53 7.81 -21.39
C HIS A 47 -2.61 6.72 -20.80
N PRO A 48 -1.41 7.08 -20.28
CA PRO A 48 -0.47 6.10 -19.75
C PRO A 48 -1.04 5.34 -18.54
N GLU A 49 -1.77 6.02 -17.63
CA GLU A 49 -2.52 5.37 -16.57
C GLU A 49 -3.78 4.75 -17.17
N SER A 50 -3.73 3.47 -17.52
CA SER A 50 -4.73 2.77 -18.33
C SER A 50 -5.17 1.44 -17.69
N PRO A 51 -6.34 0.90 -18.08
CA PRO A 51 -6.82 -0.43 -17.66
C PRO A 51 -5.80 -1.55 -17.84
N ALA A 52 -4.94 -1.45 -18.87
CA ALA A 52 -3.92 -2.44 -19.17
C ALA A 52 -2.96 -2.67 -17.98
N ARG A 53 -2.68 -1.65 -17.17
CA ARG A 53 -1.81 -1.78 -15.98
C ARG A 53 -2.33 -2.83 -14.99
N MET A 54 -3.60 -2.77 -14.63
CA MET A 54 -4.22 -3.74 -13.72
C MET A 54 -4.25 -5.15 -14.32
N ILE A 55 -4.58 -5.26 -15.62
CA ILE A 55 -4.60 -6.53 -16.35
C ILE A 55 -3.19 -7.15 -16.35
N THR A 56 -2.18 -6.35 -16.61
CA THR A 56 -0.76 -6.75 -16.63
C THR A 56 -0.33 -7.28 -15.26
N MET A 57 -0.61 -6.58 -14.16
CA MET A 57 -0.25 -7.04 -12.81
C MET A 57 -0.89 -8.39 -12.48
N LEU A 58 -2.19 -8.56 -12.71
CA LEU A 58 -2.90 -9.82 -12.45
C LEU A 58 -2.37 -10.97 -13.32
N LYS A 59 -2.06 -10.69 -14.59
CA LYS A 59 -1.46 -11.66 -15.50
C LYS A 59 -0.06 -12.07 -15.03
N ALA A 60 0.78 -11.11 -14.64
CA ALA A 60 2.13 -11.34 -14.15
C ALA A 60 2.15 -12.21 -12.88
N PHE A 61 1.22 -12.02 -11.94
CA PHE A 61 1.09 -12.88 -10.77
C PHE A 61 0.77 -14.33 -11.15
N LYS A 62 -0.09 -14.52 -12.12
CA LYS A 62 -0.42 -15.87 -12.62
C LYS A 62 0.76 -16.53 -13.32
N GLU A 63 1.44 -15.81 -14.21
CA GLU A 63 2.56 -16.33 -15.01
C GLU A 63 3.80 -16.62 -14.16
N SER A 64 4.03 -15.85 -13.10
CA SER A 64 5.11 -16.10 -12.13
C SER A 64 4.79 -17.18 -11.09
N GLY A 65 3.58 -17.69 -11.07
CA GLY A 65 3.13 -18.70 -10.09
C GLY A 65 2.79 -18.13 -8.70
N LEU A 66 2.82 -16.82 -8.53
CA LEU A 66 2.42 -16.14 -7.29
C LEU A 66 0.96 -16.39 -6.93
N ASP A 67 0.09 -16.61 -7.92
CA ASP A 67 -1.32 -16.94 -7.72
C ASP A 67 -1.57 -18.17 -6.82
N ARG A 68 -0.58 -19.04 -6.65
CA ARG A 68 -0.65 -20.24 -5.79
C ARG A 68 -0.48 -19.92 -4.30
N VAL A 69 0.11 -18.79 -3.98
CA VAL A 69 0.44 -18.37 -2.59
C VAL A 69 -0.29 -17.11 -2.15
N LEU A 70 -0.86 -16.36 -3.08
CA LEU A 70 -1.59 -15.13 -2.81
C LEU A 70 -3.07 -15.39 -2.53
N GLN A 71 -3.62 -14.70 -1.54
CA GLN A 71 -5.06 -14.72 -1.24
C GLN A 71 -5.75 -13.55 -1.92
N TYR A 72 -6.50 -13.80 -2.99
CA TYR A 72 -7.26 -12.77 -3.68
C TYR A 72 -8.54 -12.39 -2.94
N ARG A 73 -8.75 -11.07 -2.76
CA ARG A 73 -9.92 -10.50 -2.10
C ARG A 73 -10.53 -9.39 -2.96
N LEU A 74 -11.85 -9.42 -3.15
CA LEU A 74 -12.55 -8.31 -3.80
C LEU A 74 -12.65 -7.12 -2.85
N SER A 75 -12.28 -5.94 -3.36
CA SER A 75 -12.31 -4.70 -2.59
C SER A 75 -13.76 -4.27 -2.30
N PRO A 76 -14.13 -4.01 -1.05
CA PRO A 76 -15.39 -3.34 -0.72
C PRO A 76 -15.37 -1.88 -1.21
N GLU A 77 -16.48 -1.19 -1.17
CA GLU A 77 -16.51 0.27 -1.34
C GLU A 77 -16.17 0.94 0.00
N ALA A 78 -15.30 1.96 -0.04
CA ALA A 78 -15.10 2.84 1.09
C ALA A 78 -16.36 3.67 1.35
N THR A 79 -16.59 4.03 2.59
CA THR A 79 -17.61 5.01 2.95
C THR A 79 -17.08 6.44 2.75
N GLU A 80 -17.98 7.40 2.55
CA GLU A 80 -17.57 8.82 2.54
C GLU A 80 -16.92 9.22 3.88
N GLN A 81 -17.30 8.61 4.99
CA GLN A 81 -16.67 8.84 6.29
C GLN A 81 -15.20 8.39 6.29
N ASP A 82 -14.85 7.31 5.59
CA ASP A 82 -13.46 6.89 5.44
C ASP A 82 -12.66 7.95 4.67
N ILE A 83 -13.17 8.39 3.52
CA ILE A 83 -12.52 9.38 2.65
C ILE A 83 -12.37 10.72 3.37
N ARG A 84 -13.36 11.14 4.15
CA ARG A 84 -13.34 12.38 4.96
C ARG A 84 -12.28 12.42 6.06
N ARG A 85 -11.60 11.31 6.34
CA ARG A 85 -10.45 11.34 7.25
C ARG A 85 -9.26 12.12 6.68
N VAL A 86 -9.25 12.29 5.37
CA VAL A 86 -8.19 12.95 4.60
C VAL A 86 -8.74 14.11 3.78
N HIS A 87 -9.73 13.84 2.95
CA HIS A 87 -10.21 14.80 1.96
C HIS A 87 -11.35 15.69 2.47
N THR A 88 -11.42 16.91 1.97
CA THR A 88 -12.51 17.83 2.25
C THR A 88 -13.83 17.31 1.69
N GLN A 89 -14.95 17.74 2.31
CA GLN A 89 -16.27 17.40 1.78
C GLN A 89 -16.49 17.97 0.38
N ASP A 90 -15.91 19.15 0.11
CA ASP A 90 -16.03 19.83 -1.20
C ASP A 90 -15.36 19.01 -2.30
N MET A 91 -14.16 18.46 -2.06
CA MET A 91 -13.50 17.55 -3.00
C MET A 91 -14.31 16.28 -3.25
N ILE A 92 -14.86 15.66 -2.20
CA ILE A 92 -15.72 14.48 -2.31
C ILE A 92 -16.96 14.80 -3.14
N ASN A 93 -17.63 15.93 -2.85
CA ASN A 93 -18.79 16.37 -3.59
C ASN A 93 -18.46 16.68 -5.05
N LYS A 94 -17.31 17.32 -5.32
CA LYS A 94 -16.83 17.62 -6.66
C LYS A 94 -16.64 16.34 -7.48
N ALA A 95 -15.96 15.34 -6.91
CA ALA A 95 -15.77 14.05 -7.57
C ALA A 95 -17.08 13.29 -7.78
N LYS A 96 -17.99 13.27 -6.78
CA LYS A 96 -19.25 12.51 -6.81
C LYS A 96 -20.28 13.09 -7.76
N ASN A 97 -20.43 14.44 -7.76
CA ASN A 97 -21.52 15.12 -8.47
C ASN A 97 -21.20 15.43 -9.93
N ASN A 98 -19.96 15.23 -10.37
CA ASN A 98 -19.52 15.51 -11.73
C ASN A 98 -19.15 14.26 -12.53
N ILE A 99 -19.77 13.12 -12.19
CA ILE A 99 -19.56 11.89 -12.97
C ILE A 99 -20.24 12.07 -14.33
N PRO A 100 -19.47 11.97 -15.43
CA PRO A 100 -20.02 12.19 -16.77
C PRO A 100 -20.91 11.05 -17.24
N ALA A 101 -21.65 11.29 -18.32
CA ALA A 101 -22.36 10.25 -19.03
C ALA A 101 -21.40 9.20 -19.61
N LEU A 102 -21.94 8.04 -19.97
CA LEU A 102 -21.12 6.98 -20.56
C LEU A 102 -20.54 7.45 -21.90
N GLY A 103 -19.21 7.38 -22.03
CA GLY A 103 -18.47 7.82 -23.21
C GLY A 103 -17.89 9.23 -23.09
N ASP A 104 -18.31 10.00 -22.09
CA ASP A 104 -17.80 11.35 -21.82
C ASP A 104 -16.74 11.35 -20.72
N TYR A 105 -15.99 12.47 -20.62
CA TYR A 105 -15.01 12.72 -19.59
C TYR A 105 -15.27 14.06 -18.89
N TYR A 106 -14.99 14.10 -17.59
CA TYR A 106 -15.05 15.32 -16.78
C TYR A 106 -13.65 15.60 -16.18
N PRO A 107 -13.06 16.79 -16.38
CA PRO A 107 -11.78 17.15 -15.77
C PRO A 107 -12.00 17.46 -14.28
N LEU A 108 -11.70 16.50 -13.42
CA LEU A 108 -11.61 16.74 -11.98
C LEU A 108 -10.21 17.27 -11.69
N ASP A 109 -10.07 18.58 -11.60
CA ASP A 109 -8.78 19.26 -11.53
C ASP A 109 -7.84 18.80 -12.67
N GLU A 110 -6.75 18.10 -12.38
CA GLU A 110 -5.85 17.54 -13.40
C GLU A 110 -6.19 16.07 -13.77
N THR A 111 -7.17 15.44 -13.10
CA THR A 111 -7.47 14.03 -13.27
C THR A 111 -8.81 13.82 -13.99
N PRO A 112 -8.81 13.37 -15.26
CA PRO A 112 -10.06 13.10 -15.96
C PRO A 112 -10.86 11.96 -15.34
N LEU A 113 -12.16 12.20 -15.13
CA LEU A 113 -13.11 11.17 -14.69
C LEU A 113 -13.92 10.67 -15.88
N ASN A 114 -14.22 9.36 -15.92
CA ASN A 114 -15.26 8.78 -16.75
C ASN A 114 -16.44 8.28 -15.91
N HIS A 115 -17.43 7.69 -16.53
CA HIS A 115 -18.64 7.18 -15.88
C HIS A 115 -18.37 6.24 -14.69
N TYR A 116 -17.28 5.50 -14.69
CA TYR A 116 -16.95 4.49 -13.69
C TYR A 116 -16.01 4.99 -12.58
N SER A 117 -15.43 6.18 -12.74
CA SER A 117 -14.35 6.68 -11.90
C SER A 117 -14.71 6.79 -10.42
N TRP A 118 -15.94 7.25 -10.11
CA TRP A 118 -16.40 7.34 -8.72
C TRP A 118 -16.42 5.97 -8.03
N ARG A 119 -17.03 4.97 -8.67
CA ARG A 119 -17.07 3.61 -8.10
C ARG A 119 -15.69 2.98 -8.02
N ALA A 120 -14.84 3.21 -9.02
CA ALA A 120 -13.46 2.75 -9.01
C ALA A 120 -12.69 3.36 -7.83
N ALA A 121 -12.79 4.68 -7.61
CA ALA A 121 -12.16 5.37 -6.49
C ALA A 121 -12.65 4.87 -5.13
N LEU A 122 -13.97 4.60 -4.98
CA LEU A 122 -14.52 3.98 -3.76
C LEU A 122 -13.95 2.58 -3.52
N ARG A 123 -13.80 1.76 -4.57
CA ARG A 123 -13.25 0.40 -4.46
C ARG A 123 -11.75 0.41 -4.15
N THR A 124 -11.01 1.33 -4.74
CA THR A 124 -9.58 1.51 -4.46
C THR A 124 -9.36 1.92 -3.00
N THR A 125 -10.07 2.95 -2.53
CA THR A 125 -9.98 3.37 -1.13
C THR A 125 -10.49 2.27 -0.17
N GLY A 126 -11.54 1.56 -0.55
CA GLY A 126 -12.07 0.43 0.21
C GLY A 126 -11.10 -0.76 0.30
N ALA A 127 -10.28 -1.00 -0.74
CA ALA A 127 -9.20 -1.97 -0.69
C ALA A 127 -8.19 -1.64 0.41
N ALA A 128 -7.71 -0.40 0.43
CA ALA A 128 -6.74 0.09 1.40
C ALA A 128 -7.27 0.01 2.84
N VAL A 129 -8.53 0.42 3.05
CA VAL A 129 -9.23 0.35 4.35
C VAL A 129 -9.37 -1.10 4.81
N ALA A 130 -9.91 -1.98 3.95
CA ALA A 130 -10.15 -3.38 4.31
C ALA A 130 -8.84 -4.17 4.53
N ALA A 131 -7.81 -3.88 3.74
CA ALA A 131 -6.48 -4.46 3.94
C ALA A 131 -5.89 -4.06 5.30
N THR A 132 -6.02 -2.78 5.68
CA THR A 132 -5.56 -2.27 6.98
C THR A 132 -6.27 -2.97 8.13
N ASP A 133 -7.60 -3.08 8.07
CA ASP A 133 -8.37 -3.76 9.10
C ASP A 133 -7.98 -5.24 9.23
N ALA A 134 -7.87 -5.95 8.10
CA ALA A 134 -7.54 -7.37 8.09
C ALA A 134 -6.11 -7.65 8.61
N VAL A 135 -5.12 -6.79 8.27
CA VAL A 135 -3.75 -6.89 8.78
C VAL A 135 -3.72 -6.63 10.28
N LEU A 136 -4.41 -5.60 10.77
CA LEU A 136 -4.47 -5.27 12.19
C LEU A 136 -5.24 -6.30 13.02
N ALA A 137 -6.27 -6.93 12.44
CA ALA A 137 -6.99 -8.04 13.05
C ALA A 137 -6.18 -9.36 13.07
N GLY A 138 -5.06 -9.42 12.33
CA GLY A 138 -4.25 -10.64 12.21
C GLY A 138 -4.89 -11.71 11.31
N GLU A 139 -5.83 -11.34 10.45
CA GLU A 139 -6.44 -12.25 9.46
C GLU A 139 -5.49 -12.56 8.31
N ILE A 140 -4.62 -11.62 7.96
CA ILE A 140 -3.57 -11.70 6.97
C ILE A 140 -2.30 -11.05 7.51
N SER A 141 -1.13 -11.46 7.03
CA SER A 141 0.15 -10.90 7.47
C SER A 141 0.44 -9.54 6.84
N ASN A 142 0.22 -9.43 5.54
CA ASN A 142 0.37 -8.22 4.75
C ASN A 142 -0.56 -8.23 3.53
N ALA A 143 -0.62 -7.11 2.82
CA ALA A 143 -1.46 -7.00 1.63
C ALA A 143 -0.80 -6.17 0.53
N PHE A 144 -1.14 -6.50 -0.72
CA PHE A 144 -0.92 -5.67 -1.89
C PHE A 144 -2.27 -5.27 -2.50
N CYS A 145 -2.51 -3.97 -2.69
CA CYS A 145 -3.75 -3.44 -3.27
C CYS A 145 -3.46 -2.97 -4.70
N ILE A 146 -4.06 -3.62 -5.69
CA ILE A 146 -4.03 -3.13 -7.07
C ILE A 146 -5.05 -2.01 -7.18
N GLN A 147 -4.56 -0.77 -7.24
CA GLN A 147 -5.45 0.39 -7.29
C GLN A 147 -5.48 1.05 -8.67
N ARG A 148 -6.66 1.46 -9.06
CA ARG A 148 -7.01 2.39 -10.13
C ARG A 148 -8.37 3.02 -9.80
N PRO A 149 -8.43 4.38 -9.70
CA PRO A 149 -7.34 5.38 -9.79
C PRO A 149 -6.23 5.19 -8.75
N ILE A 150 -5.03 5.71 -9.07
CA ILE A 150 -3.90 5.81 -8.13
C ILE A 150 -4.11 6.97 -7.13
N GLY A 151 -3.16 7.20 -6.16
CA GLY A 151 -3.54 8.02 -5.02
C GLY A 151 -2.54 9.06 -4.50
N HIS A 152 -1.23 8.85 -4.57
CA HIS A 152 -0.26 9.58 -3.75
C HIS A 152 -0.10 11.09 -4.05
N HIS A 153 -0.56 11.55 -5.22
CA HIS A 153 -0.58 12.98 -5.56
C HIS A 153 -1.81 13.73 -5.06
N SER A 154 -2.93 13.03 -4.81
CA SER A 154 -4.16 13.69 -4.38
C SER A 154 -3.98 14.33 -3.01
N THR A 155 -4.14 15.66 -2.96
CA THR A 155 -4.01 16.47 -1.75
C THR A 155 -5.30 16.43 -0.91
N ILE A 156 -5.32 17.13 0.22
CA ILE A 156 -6.52 17.25 1.05
C ILE A 156 -7.72 17.79 0.26
N GLY A 157 -7.50 18.70 -0.70
CA GLY A 157 -8.55 19.44 -1.41
C GLY A 157 -8.62 19.24 -2.91
N GLU A 158 -7.63 18.59 -3.55
CA GLU A 158 -7.50 18.57 -5.01
C GLU A 158 -7.10 17.16 -5.52
N ALA A 159 -7.69 16.77 -6.65
CA ALA A 159 -7.29 15.61 -7.43
C ALA A 159 -6.20 16.04 -8.43
N MET A 160 -5.08 15.34 -8.46
CA MET A 160 -3.99 15.67 -9.39
C MET A 160 -3.13 14.45 -9.70
N GLY A 161 -2.28 14.53 -10.71
CA GLY A 161 -1.34 13.46 -11.05
C GLY A 161 -2.01 12.11 -11.27
N PHE A 162 -3.13 12.06 -11.99
CA PHE A 162 -3.93 10.84 -12.22
C PHE A 162 -4.63 10.27 -10.96
N CYS A 163 -4.49 10.93 -9.82
CA CYS A 163 -5.03 10.50 -8.54
C CYS A 163 -6.39 11.15 -8.28
N VAL A 164 -7.35 10.36 -7.76
CA VAL A 164 -8.66 10.88 -7.35
C VAL A 164 -8.68 11.07 -5.84
N PHE A 165 -8.49 10.02 -5.06
CA PHE A 165 -8.35 10.06 -3.61
C PHE A 165 -7.03 9.43 -3.19
N ASN A 166 -6.39 9.99 -2.18
CA ASN A 166 -5.21 9.40 -1.58
C ASN A 166 -5.61 8.22 -0.69
N SER A 167 -5.81 7.07 -1.33
CA SER A 167 -6.30 5.85 -0.66
C SER A 167 -5.35 5.35 0.42
N LEU A 168 -4.04 5.50 0.20
CA LEU A 168 -3.02 5.14 1.18
C LEU A 168 -3.11 6.06 2.41
N ALA A 169 -3.24 7.37 2.21
CA ALA A 169 -3.38 8.31 3.30
C ALA A 169 -4.66 8.07 4.12
N VAL A 170 -5.78 7.72 3.45
CA VAL A 170 -7.03 7.33 4.12
C VAL A 170 -6.80 6.10 5.01
N ALA A 171 -6.09 5.09 4.53
CA ALA A 171 -5.76 3.89 5.28
C ALA A 171 -4.83 4.17 6.46
N ALA A 172 -3.78 4.99 6.26
CA ALA A 172 -2.87 5.40 7.33
C ALA A 172 -3.59 6.22 8.42
N MET A 173 -4.46 7.15 8.02
CA MET A 173 -5.32 7.89 8.97
C MET A 173 -6.29 6.96 9.71
N ARG A 174 -6.82 5.92 9.05
CA ARG A 174 -7.64 4.91 9.73
C ARG A 174 -6.83 4.17 10.79
N ALA A 175 -5.61 3.76 10.50
CA ALA A 175 -4.73 3.11 11.47
C ALA A 175 -4.49 3.99 12.70
N VAL A 176 -4.24 5.30 12.52
CA VAL A 176 -4.05 6.27 13.60
C VAL A 176 -5.35 6.59 14.34
N LYS A 177 -6.42 6.97 13.63
CA LYS A 177 -7.61 7.55 14.27
C LYS A 177 -8.62 6.49 14.73
N VAL A 178 -8.71 5.34 14.05
CA VAL A 178 -9.66 4.25 14.40
C VAL A 178 -8.96 3.18 15.22
N HIS A 179 -7.84 2.65 14.74
CA HIS A 179 -7.09 1.59 15.43
C HIS A 179 -6.14 2.10 16.50
N LYS A 180 -6.02 3.43 16.67
CA LYS A 180 -5.24 4.09 17.72
C LYS A 180 -3.75 3.75 17.70
N LEU A 181 -3.19 3.48 16.55
CA LEU A 181 -1.73 3.36 16.43
C LEU A 181 -1.07 4.72 16.68
N ASN A 182 0.03 4.73 17.40
CA ASN A 182 0.75 5.95 17.75
C ASN A 182 1.83 6.32 16.72
N ARG A 183 2.32 5.32 15.99
CA ARG A 183 3.41 5.50 15.01
C ARG A 183 3.15 4.65 13.79
N VAL A 184 2.96 5.31 12.67
CA VAL A 184 2.76 4.70 11.36
C VAL A 184 3.86 5.21 10.43
N ALA A 185 4.36 4.38 9.53
CA ALA A 185 5.27 4.83 8.49
C ALA A 185 4.65 4.66 7.10
N ILE A 186 4.97 5.59 6.21
CA ILE A 186 4.71 5.54 4.78
C ILE A 186 6.06 5.51 4.07
N VAL A 187 6.22 4.55 3.17
CA VAL A 187 7.37 4.43 2.28
C VAL A 187 6.86 4.65 0.86
N ASP A 188 7.32 5.68 0.20
CA ASP A 188 6.94 5.97 -1.18
C ASP A 188 8.12 5.70 -2.11
N ILE A 189 7.92 4.75 -3.04
CA ILE A 189 8.93 4.30 -4.01
C ILE A 189 8.56 4.64 -5.46
N ASP A 190 7.58 5.51 -5.66
CA ASP A 190 7.26 6.11 -6.95
C ASP A 190 8.38 7.08 -7.38
N VAL A 191 8.56 7.27 -8.69
CA VAL A 191 9.56 8.22 -9.23
C VAL A 191 9.16 9.67 -8.96
N HIS A 192 7.85 9.91 -8.84
CA HIS A 192 7.29 11.23 -8.57
C HIS A 192 7.23 11.51 -7.06
N HIS A 193 7.36 12.78 -6.69
CA HIS A 193 7.14 13.16 -5.30
C HIS A 193 5.68 12.96 -4.89
N GLY A 194 5.44 12.20 -3.82
CA GLY A 194 4.11 11.98 -3.23
C GLY A 194 3.59 13.21 -2.48
N ASN A 195 3.43 14.33 -3.18
CA ASN A 195 3.06 15.63 -2.63
C ASN A 195 1.72 15.62 -1.88
N GLY A 196 0.75 14.83 -2.36
CA GLY A 196 -0.54 14.68 -1.67
C GLY A 196 -0.40 13.97 -0.33
N THR A 197 0.42 12.94 -0.27
CA THR A 197 0.74 12.26 0.99
C THR A 197 1.48 13.19 1.95
N GLU A 198 2.46 13.96 1.47
CA GLU A 198 3.14 14.97 2.29
C GLU A 198 2.16 16.04 2.79
N ASP A 199 1.27 16.57 1.94
CA ASP A 199 0.25 17.55 2.33
C ASP A 199 -0.63 17.06 3.48
N VAL A 200 -1.12 15.82 3.40
CA VAL A 200 -1.97 15.21 4.42
C VAL A 200 -1.27 15.09 5.77
N PHE A 201 0.00 14.68 5.76
CA PHE A 201 0.72 14.34 6.99
C PHE A 201 1.73 15.40 7.44
N ALA A 202 1.81 16.54 6.75
CA ALA A 202 2.74 17.62 7.07
C ALA A 202 2.73 18.06 8.54
N TYR A 203 1.59 17.95 9.21
CA TYR A 203 1.38 18.33 10.60
C TYR A 203 0.90 17.18 11.50
N GLU A 204 1.06 15.93 11.05
CA GLU A 204 0.71 14.73 11.82
C GLU A 204 1.97 13.88 12.13
N PRO A 205 2.74 14.22 13.16
CA PRO A 205 4.03 13.58 13.44
C PRO A 205 3.91 12.11 13.89
N SER A 206 2.71 11.60 14.12
CA SER A 206 2.48 10.17 14.32
C SER A 206 2.67 9.35 13.04
N VAL A 207 2.71 10.02 11.87
CA VAL A 207 2.95 9.40 10.57
C VAL A 207 4.27 9.90 10.01
N MET A 208 5.25 9.00 9.88
CA MET A 208 6.50 9.29 9.21
C MET A 208 6.39 8.93 7.73
N MET A 209 6.86 9.81 6.86
CA MET A 209 7.05 9.50 5.44
C MET A 209 8.53 9.44 5.11
N VAL A 210 8.94 8.39 4.39
CA VAL A 210 10.23 8.30 3.74
C VAL A 210 10.00 8.06 2.26
N SER A 211 10.71 8.80 1.40
CA SER A 211 10.63 8.67 -0.05
C SER A 211 11.95 9.04 -0.72
N TYR A 212 12.13 8.60 -1.95
CA TYR A 212 12.95 9.28 -2.94
C TYR A 212 12.03 9.82 -4.03
N TYR A 213 12.49 10.77 -4.80
CA TYR A 213 11.80 11.24 -6.01
C TYR A 213 12.80 11.91 -6.97
N GLN A 214 12.51 11.82 -8.27
CA GLN A 214 13.35 12.47 -9.27
C GLN A 214 13.18 14.00 -9.23
N GLN A 215 14.28 14.72 -9.17
CA GLN A 215 14.29 16.19 -9.25
C GLN A 215 13.80 16.68 -10.61
N TYR A 216 13.18 17.84 -10.62
CA TYR A 216 12.69 18.54 -11.82
C TYR A 216 11.64 17.77 -12.61
N LEU A 217 10.98 16.80 -11.97
CA LEU A 217 9.87 16.04 -12.51
C LEU A 217 8.56 16.51 -11.87
N TYR A 218 7.42 16.14 -12.47
CA TYR A 218 6.11 16.37 -11.86
C TYR A 218 6.11 15.87 -10.40
N PRO A 219 5.46 16.53 -9.45
CA PRO A 219 4.66 17.74 -9.52
C PRO A 219 5.45 19.05 -9.35
N PHE A 220 6.75 19.06 -9.63
CA PHE A 220 7.65 20.24 -9.60
C PHE A 220 7.74 20.90 -8.22
N CYS A 221 7.51 20.14 -7.16
CA CYS A 221 7.61 20.59 -5.77
C CYS A 221 8.34 19.52 -4.93
N GLY A 222 8.62 19.87 -3.68
CA GLY A 222 9.27 18.99 -2.69
C GLY A 222 10.43 19.69 -1.99
N ASN A 223 10.71 19.29 -0.75
CA ASN A 223 11.76 19.84 0.10
C ASN A 223 11.62 21.34 0.46
N GLU A 224 10.46 21.91 0.32
CA GLU A 224 10.20 23.31 0.65
C GLU A 224 10.28 23.58 2.16
N LYS A 225 10.08 22.56 2.97
CA LYS A 225 10.17 22.63 4.44
C LYS A 225 10.69 21.31 5.01
N GLU A 226 11.85 21.33 5.61
CA GLU A 226 12.36 20.20 6.37
C GLU A 226 11.46 19.92 7.59
N ARG A 227 11.00 18.68 7.71
CA ARG A 227 10.29 18.15 8.87
C ARG A 227 10.92 16.83 9.30
N ALA A 228 11.12 16.67 10.59
CA ALA A 228 11.81 15.46 11.11
C ALA A 228 11.12 14.13 10.80
N HIS A 229 9.82 14.17 10.49
CA HIS A 229 9.01 13.01 10.13
C HIS A 229 8.74 12.89 8.62
N MET A 230 9.32 13.79 7.80
CA MET A 230 9.25 13.78 6.33
C MET A 230 10.68 13.66 5.77
N VAL A 231 11.07 12.47 5.38
CA VAL A 231 12.41 12.17 4.85
C VAL A 231 12.29 11.91 3.35
N ASN A 232 11.93 12.95 2.61
CA ASN A 232 11.74 12.93 1.16
C ASN A 232 13.06 13.34 0.49
N VAL A 233 13.71 12.42 -0.20
CA VAL A 233 15.06 12.61 -0.73
C VAL A 233 15.01 12.85 -2.24
N PRO A 234 15.29 14.09 -2.70
CA PRO A 234 15.41 14.37 -4.12
C PRO A 234 16.66 13.71 -4.69
N VAL A 235 16.53 13.05 -5.85
CA VAL A 235 17.64 12.44 -6.57
C VAL A 235 17.68 12.96 -8.01
N PRO A 236 18.88 13.09 -8.64
CA PRO A 236 18.97 13.57 -10.00
C PRO A 236 18.41 12.56 -11.02
N PRO A 237 17.97 13.01 -12.21
CA PRO A 237 17.71 12.12 -13.34
C PRO A 237 18.90 11.18 -13.60
N GLY A 238 18.65 9.96 -14.07
CA GLY A 238 19.68 8.95 -14.30
C GLY A 238 20.12 8.18 -13.06
N THR A 239 19.52 8.46 -11.90
CA THR A 239 19.83 7.74 -10.64
C THR A 239 19.49 6.25 -10.75
N GLY A 240 20.47 5.40 -10.44
CA GLY A 240 20.33 3.94 -10.42
C GLY A 240 20.20 3.35 -9.00
N GLY A 241 20.07 2.03 -8.95
CA GLY A 241 19.86 1.27 -7.72
C GLY A 241 20.92 1.50 -6.65
N ASP A 242 22.18 1.68 -7.01
CA ASP A 242 23.27 1.88 -6.04
C ASP A 242 23.05 3.15 -5.20
N VAL A 243 22.66 4.26 -5.82
CA VAL A 243 22.37 5.52 -5.12
C VAL A 243 21.11 5.36 -4.27
N ILE A 244 20.08 4.68 -4.78
CA ILE A 244 18.85 4.44 -4.00
C ILE A 244 19.14 3.55 -2.78
N ARG A 245 20.00 2.55 -2.91
CA ARG A 245 20.45 1.73 -1.75
C ARG A 245 21.14 2.59 -0.69
N GLN A 246 21.94 3.58 -1.09
CA GLN A 246 22.54 4.55 -0.15
C GLN A 246 21.46 5.41 0.51
N VAL A 247 20.50 5.96 -0.24
CA VAL A 247 19.38 6.73 0.31
C VAL A 247 18.61 5.91 1.36
N VAL A 248 18.26 4.68 1.02
CA VAL A 248 17.56 3.78 1.95
C VAL A 248 18.41 3.54 3.20
N THR A 249 19.67 3.15 3.04
CA THR A 249 20.54 2.75 4.16
C THR A 249 20.89 3.94 5.06
N GLU A 250 21.19 5.11 4.48
CA GLU A 250 21.72 6.25 5.23
C GLU A 250 20.64 7.23 5.71
N LYS A 251 19.47 7.26 5.05
CA LYS A 251 18.39 8.20 5.38
C LYS A 251 17.15 7.50 5.93
N TRP A 252 16.60 6.51 5.19
CA TRP A 252 15.32 5.89 5.56
C TRP A 252 15.44 4.98 6.77
N LEU A 253 16.37 4.01 6.74
CA LEU A 253 16.50 3.04 7.83
C LEU A 253 16.78 3.72 9.18
N PRO A 254 17.71 4.69 9.30
CA PRO A 254 17.90 5.40 10.57
C PRO A 254 16.66 6.17 11.03
N ALA A 255 15.88 6.76 10.12
CA ALA A 255 14.64 7.45 10.44
C ALA A 255 13.57 6.48 10.93
N LEU A 256 13.35 5.37 10.20
CA LEU A 256 12.39 4.32 10.56
C LEU A 256 12.73 3.65 11.89
N HIS A 257 14.02 3.36 12.17
CA HIS A 257 14.47 2.84 13.46
C HIS A 257 14.21 3.82 14.63
N ARG A 258 14.35 5.12 14.41
CA ARG A 258 13.98 6.14 15.42
C ARG A 258 12.49 6.21 15.63
N HIS A 259 11.70 6.13 14.54
CA HIS A 259 10.25 6.23 14.58
C HIS A 259 9.59 4.98 15.18
N LYS A 260 10.12 3.78 14.91
CA LYS A 260 9.61 2.47 15.38
C LYS A 260 8.13 2.28 15.01
N PRO A 261 7.79 2.21 13.73
CA PRO A 261 6.42 2.15 13.28
C PRO A 261 5.70 0.88 13.76
N GLU A 262 4.44 1.00 14.12
CA GLU A 262 3.56 -0.11 14.50
C GLU A 262 2.83 -0.73 13.29
N MET A 263 2.88 -0.04 12.14
CA MET A 263 2.41 -0.46 10.84
C MET A 263 3.11 0.34 9.75
N ILE A 264 3.34 -0.27 8.58
CA ILE A 264 3.95 0.38 7.43
C ILE A 264 3.00 0.33 6.23
N PHE A 265 2.89 1.44 5.53
CA PHE A 265 2.22 1.56 4.24
C PHE A 265 3.27 1.81 3.16
N ILE A 266 3.07 1.24 1.96
CA ILE A 266 3.97 1.45 0.83
C ILE A 266 3.17 2.00 -0.35
N SER A 267 3.49 3.23 -0.80
CA SER A 267 3.13 3.72 -2.13
C SER A 267 4.10 3.10 -3.12
N SER A 268 3.65 2.03 -3.80
CA SER A 268 4.51 1.26 -4.69
C SER A 268 4.31 1.66 -6.14
N GLY A 269 4.97 2.76 -6.54
CA GLY A 269 5.20 3.11 -7.93
C GLY A 269 6.36 2.30 -8.52
N PHE A 270 6.24 1.93 -9.78
CA PHE A 270 7.25 1.17 -10.52
C PHE A 270 7.79 1.94 -11.71
N ASP A 271 7.54 3.25 -11.75
CA ASP A 271 7.94 4.20 -12.79
C ASP A 271 9.33 4.79 -12.61
N ALA A 272 10.03 4.46 -11.52
CA ALA A 272 11.48 4.67 -11.42
C ALA A 272 12.29 3.61 -12.22
N HIS A 273 11.62 2.64 -12.87
CA HIS A 273 12.27 1.66 -13.72
C HIS A 273 12.87 2.33 -14.96
N ARG A 274 14.06 1.88 -15.38
CA ARG A 274 14.82 2.46 -16.50
C ARG A 274 14.10 2.49 -17.84
N ASP A 275 13.07 1.65 -18.02
CA ASP A 275 12.29 1.56 -19.26
C ASP A 275 10.94 2.28 -19.14
N ASP A 276 10.69 3.01 -18.04
CA ASP A 276 9.43 3.73 -17.86
C ASP A 276 9.44 5.05 -18.66
N PRO A 277 8.34 5.37 -19.37
CA PRO A 277 8.28 6.57 -20.20
C PRO A 277 8.05 7.89 -19.41
N LEU A 278 7.71 7.84 -18.12
CA LEU A 278 7.38 9.01 -17.32
C LEU A 278 8.43 9.35 -16.25
N GLY A 279 9.53 8.59 -16.18
CA GLY A 279 10.67 8.85 -15.31
C GLY A 279 11.99 8.63 -16.04
N ASP A 280 13.05 9.29 -15.59
CA ASP A 280 14.42 9.16 -16.12
C ASP A 280 15.35 8.50 -15.09
N MET A 281 14.84 7.61 -14.24
CA MET A 281 15.65 6.83 -13.32
C MET A 281 16.07 5.48 -13.93
N ASN A 282 17.02 4.78 -13.30
CA ASN A 282 17.58 3.55 -13.82
C ASN A 282 17.45 2.36 -12.85
N LEU A 283 16.32 2.26 -12.15
CA LEU A 283 16.04 1.09 -11.31
C LEU A 283 15.66 -0.11 -12.17
N VAL A 284 15.86 -1.29 -11.61
CA VAL A 284 15.47 -2.57 -12.16
C VAL A 284 14.67 -3.37 -11.11
N GLU A 285 14.09 -4.48 -11.50
CA GLU A 285 13.24 -5.32 -10.64
C GLU A 285 13.89 -5.71 -9.31
N ASP A 286 15.19 -6.03 -9.34
CA ASP A 286 15.96 -6.39 -8.15
C ASP A 286 16.07 -5.26 -7.12
N ASP A 287 16.02 -4.01 -7.57
CA ASP A 287 16.05 -2.85 -6.67
C ASP A 287 14.74 -2.74 -5.89
N TYR A 288 13.60 -2.92 -6.54
CA TYR A 288 12.29 -2.95 -5.87
C TYR A 288 12.18 -4.11 -4.87
N ALA A 289 12.67 -5.31 -5.24
CA ALA A 289 12.73 -6.44 -4.33
C ALA A 289 13.63 -6.15 -3.13
N TRP A 290 14.79 -5.52 -3.35
CA TRP A 290 15.71 -5.18 -2.28
C TRP A 290 15.12 -4.14 -1.32
N ILE A 291 14.54 -3.04 -1.84
CA ILE A 291 13.88 -2.01 -1.03
C ILE A 291 12.78 -2.65 -0.19
N THR A 292 11.94 -3.49 -0.82
CA THR A 292 10.85 -4.18 -0.12
C THR A 292 11.37 -5.02 1.04
N ARG A 293 12.46 -5.77 0.85
CA ARG A 293 13.08 -6.55 1.94
C ARG A 293 13.60 -5.68 3.08
N GLN A 294 14.16 -4.49 2.79
CA GLN A 294 14.58 -3.56 3.85
C GLN A 294 13.40 -3.06 4.67
N VAL A 295 12.30 -2.68 3.99
CA VAL A 295 11.06 -2.24 4.65
C VAL A 295 10.44 -3.37 5.47
N MET A 296 10.46 -4.60 4.96
CA MET A 296 9.98 -5.77 5.70
C MET A 296 10.80 -6.04 6.96
N ALA A 297 12.13 -5.85 6.93
CA ALA A 297 12.96 -6.00 8.12
C ALA A 297 12.55 -5.03 9.23
N ILE A 298 12.26 -3.76 8.88
CA ILE A 298 11.71 -2.78 9.82
C ILE A 298 10.34 -3.22 10.34
N ALA A 299 9.48 -3.72 9.46
CA ALA A 299 8.15 -4.19 9.85
C ALA A 299 8.22 -5.42 10.77
N ASP A 300 9.11 -6.35 10.49
CA ASP A 300 9.33 -7.55 11.34
C ASP A 300 9.83 -7.13 12.73
N GLU A 301 10.71 -6.11 12.83
CA GLU A 301 11.27 -5.63 14.10
C GLU A 301 10.26 -4.86 14.95
N TYR A 302 9.49 -3.93 14.35
CA TYR A 302 8.66 -2.99 15.11
C TYR A 302 7.15 -3.16 14.89
N ALA A 303 6.74 -3.64 13.73
CA ALA A 303 5.34 -3.65 13.29
C ALA A 303 4.71 -5.04 13.25
N LYS A 304 5.39 -6.09 13.78
CA LYS A 304 4.90 -7.49 13.70
C LYS A 304 4.65 -7.96 12.26
N GLY A 305 5.45 -7.48 11.30
CA GLY A 305 5.30 -7.77 9.88
C GLY A 305 4.15 -7.06 9.17
N ARG A 306 3.47 -6.10 9.80
CA ARG A 306 2.26 -5.44 9.27
C ARG A 306 2.61 -4.46 8.17
N ILE A 307 2.28 -4.83 6.93
CA ILE A 307 2.47 -3.99 5.74
C ILE A 307 1.20 -3.99 4.90
N VAL A 308 0.80 -2.82 4.42
CA VAL A 308 -0.17 -2.66 3.33
C VAL A 308 0.49 -1.86 2.22
N SER A 309 0.67 -2.48 1.06
CA SER A 309 1.26 -1.86 -0.13
C SER A 309 0.17 -1.57 -1.15
N LEU A 310 0.23 -0.40 -1.78
CA LEU A 310 -0.71 0.06 -2.79
C LEU A 310 0.06 0.41 -4.07
N SER A 311 -0.41 -0.08 -5.24
CA SER A 311 0.22 0.25 -6.51
C SER A 311 -0.02 1.72 -6.89
N GLU A 312 1.03 2.44 -7.27
CA GLU A 312 0.97 3.81 -7.80
C GLU A 312 1.39 3.80 -9.29
N GLY A 313 2.39 4.57 -9.69
CA GLY A 313 2.87 4.63 -11.06
C GLY A 313 3.50 3.35 -11.60
N GLY A 314 4.00 3.42 -12.84
CA GLY A 314 4.53 2.32 -13.62
C GLY A 314 3.75 2.15 -14.92
N TYR A 315 4.32 2.66 -16.03
CA TYR A 315 3.59 2.91 -17.28
C TYR A 315 4.16 2.12 -18.46
N ASN A 316 5.38 1.59 -18.35
CA ASN A 316 5.86 0.52 -19.21
C ASN A 316 5.31 -0.81 -18.69
N LEU A 317 4.47 -1.50 -19.47
CA LEU A 317 3.76 -2.68 -19.00
C LEU A 317 4.68 -3.89 -18.70
N ASP A 318 5.77 -4.05 -19.46
CA ASP A 318 6.72 -5.14 -19.24
C ASP A 318 7.55 -4.88 -17.97
N ALA A 319 8.03 -3.66 -17.78
CA ALA A 319 8.72 -3.23 -16.57
C ALA A 319 7.80 -3.32 -15.32
N LEU A 320 6.54 -2.91 -15.46
CA LEU A 320 5.53 -3.03 -14.39
C LEU A 320 5.31 -4.49 -14.01
N ALA A 321 5.19 -5.39 -14.99
CA ALA A 321 5.01 -6.82 -14.75
C ALA A 321 6.17 -7.42 -13.95
N GLY A 322 7.42 -7.15 -14.36
CA GLY A 322 8.62 -7.63 -13.67
C GLY A 322 8.75 -7.06 -12.27
N SER A 323 8.61 -5.73 -12.15
CA SER A 323 8.80 -5.01 -10.89
C SER A 323 7.75 -5.35 -9.83
N VAL A 324 6.46 -5.45 -10.22
CA VAL A 324 5.40 -5.84 -9.27
C VAL A 324 5.56 -7.28 -8.79
N VAL A 325 5.99 -8.20 -9.67
CA VAL A 325 6.30 -9.57 -9.27
C VAL A 325 7.45 -9.61 -8.27
N ALA A 326 8.54 -8.87 -8.52
CA ALA A 326 9.68 -8.79 -7.62
C ALA A 326 9.29 -8.24 -6.23
N HIS A 327 8.49 -7.17 -6.20
CA HIS A 327 7.95 -6.58 -4.98
C HIS A 327 7.05 -7.54 -4.21
N VAL A 328 6.07 -8.17 -4.88
CA VAL A 328 5.09 -9.03 -4.22
C VAL A 328 5.70 -10.38 -3.81
N LYS A 329 6.67 -10.92 -4.56
CA LYS A 329 7.47 -12.07 -4.12
C LYS A 329 8.18 -11.78 -2.80
N ALA A 330 8.80 -10.61 -2.68
CA ALA A 330 9.44 -10.20 -1.43
C ALA A 330 8.41 -10.10 -0.29
N LEU A 331 7.25 -9.44 -0.49
CA LEU A 331 6.17 -9.35 0.51
C LEU A 331 5.67 -10.74 0.95
N ALA A 332 5.53 -11.66 0.01
CA ALA A 332 5.07 -13.03 0.29
C ALA A 332 6.18 -13.94 0.84
N LYS A 333 7.43 -13.46 0.93
CA LYS A 333 8.63 -14.22 1.35
C LYS A 333 8.81 -15.49 0.49
N VAL A 334 8.56 -15.40 -0.80
CA VAL A 334 8.81 -16.47 -1.79
C VAL A 334 9.91 -16.05 -2.77
N GLU A 335 10.62 -17.06 -3.32
CA GLU A 335 11.73 -16.86 -4.27
C GLU A 335 11.26 -16.66 -5.72
#